data_c920671bb3e7785cb5a2e00823a714dd
#
_entry.id   c920671bb3e7785cb5a2e00823a714dd
#
_cell.length_a   1.000
_cell.length_b   1.000
_cell.length_c   1.000
_cell.angle_alpha   90.00
_cell.angle_beta   90.00
_cell.angle_gamma   90.00
#
_symmetry.space_group_name_H-M   'P 1'
#
loop_
_entity.id
_entity.type
_entity.pdbx_description
1 polymer ?
#
loop_
_entity_poly.entity_id
_entity_poly.type
_entity_poly.pdbx_seq_one_letter_code
_entity_poly.pdbx_strand_id
1 'polypeptide(L)'
;MGKPSLLILPGDGIGPEVMVEVRKVIEWFTINRGLEFDVTEDLVGGAAYDAHGTPLHDDTMKKALEVDAVLLGAVGGPKYDNLDFSLKPERGLLRLRKEMDLYSNLRPAQCFDALADFSSLK
;
A
#
# COMPACT_ATOMS: atom_id res chain seq x y z
N MET A 1 19.23 -14.10 12.00
CA MET A 1 18.21 -13.05 11.80
C MET A 1 16.94 -13.74 11.34
N GLY A 2 15.79 -13.40 11.93
CA GLY A 2 14.49 -13.94 11.48
C GLY A 2 14.16 -13.47 10.05
N LYS A 3 13.16 -14.12 9.42
CA LYS A 3 12.61 -13.65 8.15
C LYS A 3 11.93 -12.30 8.37
N PRO A 4 12.21 -11.28 7.52
CA PRO A 4 11.45 -10.04 7.58
C PRO A 4 9.96 -10.29 7.33
N SER A 5 9.11 -9.66 8.13
CA SER A 5 7.66 -9.75 8.03
C SER A 5 7.10 -8.60 7.19
N LEU A 6 6.23 -8.94 6.24
CA LEU A 6 5.59 -7.98 5.33
C LEU A 6 4.07 -8.10 5.40
N LEU A 7 3.40 -6.98 5.56
CA LEU A 7 1.95 -6.89 5.38
C LEU A 7 1.65 -6.27 4.01
N ILE A 8 0.97 -7.01 3.16
CA ILE A 8 0.48 -6.52 1.87
C ILE A 8 -0.94 -6.01 2.04
N LEU A 9 -1.17 -4.77 1.63
CA LEU A 9 -2.46 -4.11 1.59
C LEU A 9 -2.77 -3.70 0.15
N PRO A 10 -3.43 -4.55 -0.65
CA PRO A 10 -3.68 -4.27 -2.06
C PRO A 10 -4.50 -2.99 -2.27
N GLY A 11 -5.53 -2.77 -1.44
CA GLY A 11 -6.43 -1.65 -1.56
C GLY A 11 -7.43 -1.81 -2.69
N ASP A 12 -7.61 -0.75 -3.49
CA ASP A 12 -8.69 -0.60 -4.45
C ASP A 12 -8.20 -0.41 -5.88
N GLY A 13 -9.11 -0.50 -6.83
CA GLY A 13 -8.86 -0.16 -8.23
C GLY A 13 -7.71 -0.97 -8.82
N ILE A 14 -6.63 -0.27 -9.21
CA ILE A 14 -5.41 -0.88 -9.76
C ILE A 14 -4.54 -1.57 -8.71
N GLY A 15 -4.78 -1.32 -7.43
CA GLY A 15 -3.96 -1.84 -6.33
C GLY A 15 -3.75 -3.35 -6.35
N PRO A 16 -4.80 -4.17 -6.47
CA PRO A 16 -4.66 -5.62 -6.58
C PRO A 16 -3.79 -6.08 -7.75
N GLU A 17 -3.90 -5.44 -8.92
CA GLU A 17 -3.09 -5.75 -10.11
C GLU A 17 -1.60 -5.45 -9.85
N VAL A 18 -1.32 -4.28 -9.25
CA VAL A 18 0.05 -3.90 -8.86
C VAL A 18 0.64 -4.91 -7.88
N MET A 19 -0.16 -5.38 -6.91
CA MET A 19 0.31 -6.33 -5.91
C MET A 19 0.60 -7.72 -6.48
N VAL A 20 -0.03 -8.13 -7.57
CA VAL A 20 0.37 -9.34 -8.31
C VAL A 20 1.82 -9.23 -8.80
N GLU A 21 2.21 -8.09 -9.35
CA GLU A 21 3.59 -7.87 -9.82
C GLU A 21 4.58 -7.74 -8.65
N VAL A 22 4.19 -7.10 -7.55
CA VAL A 22 4.99 -7.02 -6.33
C VAL A 22 5.31 -8.42 -5.78
N ARG A 23 4.35 -9.34 -5.79
CA ARG A 23 4.57 -10.74 -5.37
C ARG A 23 5.63 -11.44 -6.22
N LYS A 24 5.64 -11.22 -7.52
CA LYS A 24 6.68 -11.76 -8.43
C LYS A 24 8.06 -11.22 -8.07
N VAL A 25 8.16 -9.95 -7.68
CA VAL A 25 9.42 -9.34 -7.23
C VAL A 25 9.88 -9.98 -5.91
N ILE A 26 8.98 -10.17 -4.95
CA ILE A 26 9.28 -10.85 -3.67
C ILE A 26 9.80 -12.28 -3.95
N GLU A 27 9.11 -13.03 -4.80
CA GLU A 27 9.51 -14.39 -5.20
C GLU A 27 10.89 -14.39 -5.90
N TRP A 28 11.14 -13.42 -6.77
CA TRP A 28 12.43 -13.26 -7.42
C TRP A 28 13.57 -13.08 -6.41
N PHE A 29 13.37 -12.26 -5.38
CA PHE A 29 14.36 -12.08 -4.31
C PHE A 29 14.57 -13.37 -3.52
N THR A 30 13.52 -14.12 -3.26
CA THR A 30 13.61 -15.41 -2.58
C THR A 30 14.45 -16.41 -3.39
N ILE A 31 14.16 -16.53 -4.69
CA ILE A 31 14.84 -17.51 -5.57
C ILE A 31 16.28 -17.08 -5.86
N ASN A 32 16.52 -15.81 -6.17
CA ASN A 32 17.81 -15.35 -6.70
C ASN A 32 18.76 -14.78 -5.65
N ARG A 33 18.24 -14.40 -4.48
CA ARG A 33 19.02 -13.77 -3.40
C ARG A 33 18.93 -14.51 -2.07
N GLY A 34 18.12 -15.55 -1.97
CA GLY A 34 17.88 -16.27 -0.71
C GLY A 34 17.22 -15.43 0.37
N LEU A 35 16.53 -14.34 -0.01
CA LEU A 35 15.81 -13.47 0.91
C LEU A 35 14.39 -13.98 1.07
N GLU A 36 14.12 -14.66 2.16
CA GLU A 36 12.79 -15.13 2.49
C GLU A 36 12.04 -14.09 3.32
N PHE A 37 10.75 -13.93 3.03
CA PHE A 37 9.85 -13.02 3.74
C PHE A 37 8.67 -13.79 4.34
N ASP A 38 8.23 -13.38 5.52
CA ASP A 38 6.93 -13.79 6.07
C ASP A 38 5.86 -12.80 5.60
N VAL A 39 5.06 -13.23 4.63
CA VAL A 39 4.11 -12.35 3.93
C VAL A 39 2.69 -12.64 4.38
N THR A 40 2.03 -11.62 4.90
CA THR A 40 0.59 -11.63 5.21
C THR A 40 -0.15 -10.60 4.36
N GLU A 41 -1.46 -10.77 4.22
CA GLU A 41 -2.30 -9.84 3.47
C GLU A 41 -3.53 -9.45 4.25
N ASP A 42 -4.01 -8.21 4.07
CA ASP A 42 -5.24 -7.74 4.67
C ASP A 42 -5.87 -6.62 3.81
N LEU A 43 -7.05 -6.13 4.22
CA LEU A 43 -7.83 -5.15 3.49
C LEU A 43 -7.51 -3.72 3.97
N VAL A 44 -7.56 -2.77 3.02
CA VAL A 44 -7.46 -1.34 3.27
C VAL A 44 -8.30 -0.58 2.24
N GLY A 45 -8.67 0.64 2.56
CA GLY A 45 -9.40 1.52 1.65
C GLY A 45 -10.85 1.12 1.46
N GLY A 46 -11.34 1.18 0.23
CA GLY A 46 -12.69 0.83 -0.13
C GLY A 46 -13.00 -0.65 0.05
N ALA A 47 -12.03 -1.53 -0.20
CA ALA A 47 -12.17 -2.96 0.05
C ALA A 47 -12.41 -3.27 1.54
N ALA A 48 -11.72 -2.57 2.43
CA ALA A 48 -11.96 -2.69 3.87
C ALA A 48 -13.31 -2.09 4.27
N TYR A 49 -13.70 -0.98 3.66
CA TYR A 49 -15.01 -0.37 3.88
C TYR A 49 -16.16 -1.31 3.45
N ASP A 50 -16.05 -1.93 2.30
CA ASP A 50 -17.06 -2.89 1.82
C ASP A 50 -17.22 -4.09 2.75
N ALA A 51 -16.11 -4.56 3.35
CA ALA A 51 -16.11 -5.72 4.23
C ALA A 51 -16.47 -5.38 5.69
N HIS A 52 -16.05 -4.22 6.19
CA HIS A 52 -16.07 -3.91 7.63
C HIS A 52 -16.74 -2.57 7.96
N GLY A 53 -17.17 -1.78 6.97
CA GLY A 53 -17.75 -0.44 7.17
C GLY A 53 -16.73 0.64 7.58
N THR A 54 -15.44 0.35 7.49
CA THR A 54 -14.36 1.28 7.81
C THR A 54 -13.19 1.13 6.83
N PRO A 55 -12.51 2.22 6.43
CA PRO A 55 -11.41 2.13 5.46
C PRO A 55 -10.14 1.46 6.01
N LEU A 56 -10.07 1.22 7.30
CA LEU A 56 -9.00 0.42 7.94
C LEU A 56 -9.54 -0.19 9.23
N HIS A 57 -9.61 -1.51 9.28
CA HIS A 57 -10.04 -2.23 10.47
C HIS A 57 -8.95 -2.21 11.56
N ASP A 58 -9.37 -2.25 12.83
CA ASP A 58 -8.42 -2.17 13.96
C ASP A 58 -7.46 -3.37 14.01
N ASP A 59 -7.89 -4.54 13.61
CA ASP A 59 -7.02 -5.73 13.57
C ASP A 59 -5.98 -5.61 12.45
N THR A 60 -6.33 -5.01 11.30
CA THR A 60 -5.38 -4.69 10.24
C THR A 60 -4.35 -3.68 10.72
N MET A 61 -4.78 -2.67 11.49
CA MET A 61 -3.87 -1.68 12.07
C MET A 61 -2.90 -2.33 13.08
N LYS A 62 -3.37 -3.25 13.92
CA LYS A 62 -2.51 -4.01 14.83
C LYS A 62 -1.45 -4.82 14.08
N LYS A 63 -1.85 -5.55 13.04
CA LYS A 63 -0.91 -6.28 12.16
C LYS A 63 0.14 -5.34 11.56
N ALA A 64 -0.28 -4.15 11.08
CA ALA A 64 0.63 -3.17 10.51
C ALA A 64 1.68 -2.67 11.50
N LEU A 65 1.36 -2.61 12.79
CA LEU A 65 2.31 -2.24 13.87
C LEU A 65 3.26 -3.37 14.27
N GLU A 66 2.92 -4.62 13.98
CA GLU A 66 3.70 -5.80 14.36
C GLU A 66 4.69 -6.26 13.29
N VAL A 67 4.51 -5.85 12.04
CA VAL A 67 5.36 -6.24 10.91
C VAL A 67 6.53 -5.28 10.69
N ASP A 68 7.59 -5.76 10.04
CA ASP A 68 8.75 -4.94 9.70
C ASP A 68 8.45 -3.91 8.61
N ALA A 69 7.54 -4.21 7.68
CA ALA A 69 7.13 -3.29 6.62
C ALA A 69 5.71 -3.56 6.10
N VAL A 70 5.08 -2.50 5.61
CA VAL A 70 3.77 -2.54 4.94
C VAL A 70 3.96 -2.14 3.47
N LEU A 71 3.48 -2.98 2.57
CA LEU A 71 3.40 -2.71 1.14
C LEU A 71 1.94 -2.38 0.78
N LEU A 72 1.69 -1.11 0.43
CA LEU A 72 0.37 -0.63 0.06
C LEU A 72 0.27 -0.45 -1.46
N GLY A 73 -0.80 -0.98 -2.06
CA GLY A 73 -1.08 -0.83 -3.49
C GLY A 73 -1.64 0.56 -3.82
N ALA A 74 -2.95 0.66 -3.87
CA ALA A 74 -3.64 1.92 -4.11
C ALA A 74 -4.96 1.95 -3.35
N VAL A 75 -5.42 3.12 -2.98
CA VAL A 75 -6.73 3.30 -2.32
C VAL A 75 -7.54 4.37 -3.03
N GLY A 76 -8.87 4.20 -3.03
CA GLY A 76 -9.79 5.12 -3.66
C GLY A 76 -10.36 4.61 -4.97
N GLY A 77 -11.36 5.32 -5.46
CA GLY A 77 -12.04 5.06 -6.72
C GLY A 77 -13.41 5.68 -6.76
N PRO A 78 -13.99 5.87 -7.96
CA PRO A 78 -15.28 6.58 -8.15
C PRO A 78 -16.43 6.01 -7.32
N LYS A 79 -16.40 4.72 -7.01
CA LYS A 79 -17.41 4.06 -6.18
C LYS A 79 -17.52 4.70 -4.78
N TYR A 80 -16.44 5.27 -4.26
CA TYR A 80 -16.32 5.77 -2.90
C TYR A 80 -16.38 7.29 -2.79
N ASP A 81 -16.53 8.01 -3.91
CA ASP A 81 -16.50 9.48 -3.93
C ASP A 81 -17.59 10.12 -3.10
N ASN A 82 -18.76 9.46 -3.00
CA ASN A 82 -19.93 9.96 -2.27
C ASN A 82 -19.97 9.56 -0.78
N LEU A 83 -18.95 8.87 -0.28
CA LEU A 83 -18.87 8.53 1.14
C LEU A 83 -18.57 9.77 1.99
N ASP A 84 -19.01 9.69 3.24
CA ASP A 84 -18.60 10.66 4.25
C ASP A 84 -17.08 10.76 4.33
N PHE A 85 -16.56 11.95 4.59
CA PHE A 85 -15.13 12.20 4.61
C PHE A 85 -14.34 11.23 5.51
N SER A 86 -14.92 10.87 6.67
CA SER A 86 -14.30 9.93 7.63
C SER A 86 -14.21 8.48 7.13
N LEU A 87 -15.04 8.11 6.16
CA LEU A 87 -15.16 6.77 5.60
C LEU A 87 -14.46 6.62 4.24
N LYS A 88 -13.94 7.70 3.69
CA LYS A 88 -13.21 7.65 2.41
C LYS A 88 -11.99 6.74 2.49
N PRO A 89 -11.68 5.98 1.43
CA PRO A 89 -10.53 5.04 1.39
C PRO A 89 -9.20 5.64 1.83
N GLU A 90 -8.93 6.90 1.44
CA GLU A 90 -7.71 7.63 1.78
C GLU A 90 -7.53 7.83 3.29
N ARG A 91 -8.60 7.79 4.06
CA ARG A 91 -8.54 7.90 5.53
C ARG A 91 -7.82 6.71 6.14
N GLY A 92 -7.97 5.53 5.54
CA GLY A 92 -7.21 4.33 5.93
C GLY A 92 -5.71 4.53 5.80
N LEU A 93 -5.24 5.06 4.66
CA LEU A 93 -3.84 5.38 4.44
C LEU A 93 -3.31 6.45 5.42
N LEU A 94 -4.10 7.49 5.67
CA LEU A 94 -3.70 8.55 6.60
C LEU A 94 -3.60 8.03 8.03
N ARG A 95 -4.52 7.13 8.44
CA ARG A 95 -4.48 6.47 9.73
C ARG A 95 -3.23 5.60 9.87
N LEU A 96 -2.91 4.76 8.87
CA LEU A 96 -1.69 3.96 8.85
C LEU A 96 -0.45 4.82 9.09
N ARG A 97 -0.28 5.91 8.31
CA ARG A 97 0.86 6.81 8.44
C ARG A 97 0.98 7.42 9.83
N LYS A 98 -0.14 7.79 10.41
CA LYS A 98 -0.18 8.43 11.74
C LYS A 98 0.15 7.43 12.84
N GLU A 99 -0.51 6.28 12.87
CA GLU A 99 -0.36 5.31 13.97
C GLU A 99 0.94 4.51 13.88
N MET A 100 1.50 4.33 12.68
CA MET A 100 2.84 3.77 12.48
C MET A 100 3.97 4.80 12.75
N ASP A 101 3.63 6.03 13.09
CA ASP A 101 4.57 7.13 13.38
C ASP A 101 5.63 7.32 12.28
N LEU A 102 5.19 7.33 11.00
CA LEU A 102 6.09 7.43 9.86
C LEU A 102 6.68 8.82 9.75
N TYR A 103 8.00 8.91 9.90
CA TYR A 103 8.75 10.17 9.94
C TYR A 103 8.76 10.91 8.59
N SER A 104 8.89 10.19 7.47
CA SER A 104 9.13 10.81 6.17
C SER A 104 8.19 10.29 5.08
N ASN A 105 7.76 11.18 4.20
CA ASN A 105 7.04 10.83 2.96
C ASN A 105 7.93 11.17 1.76
N LEU A 106 8.62 10.17 1.24
CA LEU A 106 9.51 10.32 0.08
C LEU A 106 8.72 10.11 -1.23
N ARG A 107 8.83 11.07 -2.13
CA ARG A 107 8.22 11.01 -3.47
C ARG A 107 9.31 11.22 -4.52
N PRO A 108 10.01 10.15 -4.95
CA PRO A 108 11.02 10.27 -5.96
C PRO A 108 10.38 10.67 -7.31
N ALA A 109 10.97 11.64 -7.97
CA ALA A 109 10.60 12.04 -9.32
C ALA A 109 11.83 11.96 -10.21
N GLN A 110 11.70 11.25 -11.34
CA GLN A 110 12.76 11.13 -12.31
C GLN A 110 12.28 11.63 -13.67
N CYS A 111 13.01 12.57 -14.25
CA CYS A 111 12.82 12.97 -15.63
C CYS A 111 13.73 12.12 -16.53
N PHE A 112 13.14 11.44 -17.49
CA PHE A 112 13.91 10.73 -18.53
C PHE A 112 14.13 11.69 -19.68
N ASP A 113 15.37 11.81 -20.18
CA ASP A 113 15.75 12.72 -21.25
C ASP A 113 14.85 12.59 -22.49
N ALA A 114 14.50 11.35 -22.85
CA ALA A 114 13.61 11.07 -23.98
C ALA A 114 12.17 11.61 -23.80
N LEU A 115 11.76 11.93 -22.58
CA LEU A 115 10.43 12.44 -22.25
C LEU A 115 10.45 13.92 -21.81
N ALA A 116 11.62 14.55 -21.74
CA ALA A 116 11.77 15.92 -21.24
C ALA A 116 10.95 16.93 -22.06
N ASP A 117 10.89 16.76 -23.39
CA ASP A 117 10.14 17.65 -24.28
C ASP A 117 8.62 17.59 -24.10
N PHE A 118 8.10 16.51 -23.51
CA PHE A 118 6.67 16.36 -23.20
C PHE A 118 6.27 16.98 -21.86
N SER A 119 7.26 17.42 -21.07
CA SER A 119 7.00 18.10 -19.80
C SER A 119 6.49 19.52 -20.04
N SER A 120 5.44 19.88 -19.29
CA SER A 120 4.97 21.28 -19.22
C SER A 120 5.86 22.16 -18.34
N LEU A 121 6.76 21.56 -17.57
CA LEU A 121 7.73 22.24 -16.72
C LEU A 121 9.01 22.47 -17.54
N LYS A 122 9.37 23.71 -17.72
CA LYS A 122 10.60 24.15 -18.39
C LYS A 122 11.50 24.86 -17.42
#